data_81a08a6046668efa5729a183b3d93d48
#
_entry.id   81a08a6046668efa5729a183b3d93d48
#
_cell.length_a   1.000
_cell.length_b   1.000
_cell.length_c   1.000
_cell.angle_alpha   90.00
_cell.angle_beta   90.00
_cell.angle_gamma   90.00
#
_symmetry.space_group_name_H-M   'P 1'
#
loop_
_entity.id
_entity.type
_entity.pdbx_description
1 polymer ?
#
loop_
_entity_poly.entity_id
_entity_poly.type
_entity_poly.pdbx_seq_one_letter_code
_entity_poly.pdbx_strand_id
1 'polypeptide(L)'
;MKNIGNFVDGKLSQAQSSNYISLFKPTTGEEYAHVPITTNNEFQKIIEKMKVAQSIWAETPITKRSNILFKYKSLIEKNFDEIAKIISEEHGKVFSDAKGSLQRGLEVVDFACGIPHLLKGNHSINVGTNVDSYDIRQPLGICAGITPFNFPAMVPMWMFPLSIAVSYTHLRAHETYVH
;
A
#
# COMPACT_ATOMS: atom_id res chain seq x y z
N MET A 1 -21.02 14.46 -9.09
CA MET A 1 -20.67 13.15 -8.50
C MET A 1 -19.20 12.88 -8.81
N LYS A 2 -18.41 12.37 -7.85
CA LYS A 2 -16.97 12.20 -8.01
C LYS A 2 -16.67 10.81 -8.59
N ASN A 3 -15.92 10.73 -9.70
CA ASN A 3 -15.41 9.45 -10.20
C ASN A 3 -14.04 9.17 -9.57
N ILE A 4 -13.91 8.03 -8.90
CA ILE A 4 -12.67 7.57 -8.25
C ILE A 4 -11.99 6.59 -9.19
N GLY A 5 -10.94 7.07 -9.90
CA GLY A 5 -10.16 6.25 -10.82
C GLY A 5 -9.09 5.40 -10.12
N ASN A 6 -8.40 4.60 -10.91
CA ASN A 6 -7.23 3.85 -10.45
C ASN A 6 -6.04 4.81 -10.24
N PHE A 7 -5.31 4.62 -9.14
CA PHE A 7 -4.05 5.33 -8.93
C PHE A 7 -2.90 4.49 -9.49
N VAL A 8 -2.36 4.91 -10.62
CA VAL A 8 -1.32 4.17 -11.35
C VAL A 8 -0.22 5.13 -11.76
N ASP A 9 1.03 4.74 -11.55
CA ASP A 9 2.20 5.53 -11.98
C ASP A 9 2.20 6.96 -11.41
N GLY A 10 1.81 7.09 -10.14
CA GLY A 10 1.75 8.37 -9.43
C GLY A 10 0.58 9.28 -9.82
N LYS A 11 -0.38 8.80 -10.60
CA LYS A 11 -1.51 9.59 -11.11
C LYS A 11 -2.83 8.85 -10.97
N LEU A 12 -3.91 9.62 -10.74
CA LEU A 12 -5.26 9.10 -10.90
C LEU A 12 -5.55 8.97 -12.40
N SER A 13 -5.79 7.74 -12.86
CA SER A 13 -6.24 7.46 -14.22
C SER A 13 -7.75 7.38 -14.26
N GLN A 14 -8.38 8.03 -15.25
CA GLN A 14 -9.78 7.76 -15.53
C GLN A 14 -9.88 6.36 -16.13
N ALA A 15 -10.76 5.54 -15.58
CA ALA A 15 -11.01 4.22 -16.13
C ALA A 15 -11.75 4.30 -17.46
N GLN A 16 -11.45 3.38 -18.36
CA GLN A 16 -12.09 3.26 -19.67
C GLN A 16 -13.43 2.49 -19.59
N SER A 17 -13.82 2.03 -18.40
CA SER A 17 -15.04 1.27 -18.19
C SER A 17 -16.27 2.18 -18.15
N SER A 18 -17.36 1.75 -18.79
CA SER A 18 -18.70 2.32 -18.64
C SER A 18 -19.45 1.76 -17.42
N ASN A 19 -18.92 0.71 -16.78
CA ASN A 19 -19.51 0.07 -15.62
C ASN A 19 -18.92 0.63 -14.33
N TYR A 20 -19.77 1.01 -13.38
CA TYR A 20 -19.40 1.62 -12.12
C TYR A 20 -20.06 0.93 -10.94
N ILE A 21 -19.42 1.00 -9.79
CA ILE A 21 -20.00 0.68 -8.49
C ILE A 21 -20.28 2.00 -7.78
N SER A 22 -21.52 2.21 -7.36
CA SER A 22 -21.90 3.39 -6.58
C SER A 22 -21.40 3.28 -5.15
N LEU A 23 -20.86 4.37 -4.63
CA LEU A 23 -20.44 4.50 -3.23
C LEU A 23 -21.43 5.38 -2.48
N PHE A 24 -21.88 4.88 -1.33
CA PHE A 24 -22.86 5.55 -0.47
C PHE A 24 -22.20 5.94 0.85
N LYS A 25 -22.57 7.11 1.37
CA LYS A 25 -22.21 7.52 2.74
C LYS A 25 -22.94 6.63 3.73
N PRO A 26 -22.26 5.89 4.60
CA PRO A 26 -22.94 4.97 5.52
C PRO A 26 -23.83 5.69 6.55
N THR A 27 -23.57 6.96 6.81
CA THR A 27 -24.33 7.76 7.80
C THR A 27 -25.63 8.33 7.24
N THR A 28 -25.72 8.60 5.94
CA THR A 28 -26.87 9.27 5.31
C THR A 28 -27.56 8.43 4.23
N GLY A 29 -26.86 7.41 3.70
CA GLY A 29 -27.32 6.64 2.55
C GLY A 29 -27.22 7.40 1.22
N GLU A 30 -26.65 8.60 1.20
CA GLU A 30 -26.46 9.39 -0.02
C GLU A 30 -25.36 8.82 -0.89
N GLU A 31 -25.61 8.70 -2.17
CA GLU A 31 -24.60 8.38 -3.16
C GLU A 31 -23.64 9.57 -3.36
N TYR A 32 -22.34 9.36 -3.17
CA TYR A 32 -21.36 10.44 -3.24
C TYR A 32 -20.28 10.26 -4.30
N ALA A 33 -20.03 9.01 -4.73
CA ALA A 33 -19.00 8.73 -5.71
C ALA A 33 -19.28 7.45 -6.49
N HIS A 34 -18.57 7.30 -7.63
CA HIS A 34 -18.53 6.10 -8.44
C HIS A 34 -17.13 5.54 -8.53
N VAL A 35 -16.98 4.22 -8.43
CA VAL A 35 -15.75 3.49 -8.70
C VAL A 35 -15.92 2.70 -9.98
N PRO A 36 -15.13 2.95 -11.03
CA PRO A 36 -15.24 2.18 -12.26
C PRO A 36 -14.68 0.77 -12.08
N ILE A 37 -15.31 -0.20 -12.70
CA ILE A 37 -14.81 -1.58 -12.76
C ILE A 37 -13.66 -1.61 -13.77
N THR A 38 -12.46 -1.89 -13.28
CA THR A 38 -11.26 -2.00 -14.12
C THR A 38 -11.41 -3.14 -15.13
N THR A 39 -11.22 -2.84 -16.40
CA THR A 39 -11.28 -3.85 -17.47
C THR A 39 -10.03 -4.75 -17.46
N ASN A 40 -10.15 -5.96 -18.00
CA ASN A 40 -8.99 -6.88 -18.12
C ASN A 40 -7.84 -6.25 -18.92
N ASN A 41 -8.13 -5.47 -19.94
CA ASN A 41 -7.10 -4.79 -20.74
C ASN A 41 -6.35 -3.72 -19.93
N GLU A 42 -7.07 -2.90 -19.13
CA GLU A 42 -6.46 -1.94 -18.22
C GLU A 42 -5.61 -2.65 -17.16
N PHE A 43 -6.15 -3.72 -16.59
CA PHE A 43 -5.44 -4.52 -15.59
C PHE A 43 -4.12 -5.06 -16.15
N GLN A 44 -4.11 -5.63 -17.35
CA GLN A 44 -2.87 -6.13 -17.99
C GLN A 44 -1.85 -5.00 -18.23
N LYS A 45 -2.30 -3.83 -18.67
CA LYS A 45 -1.42 -2.65 -18.82
C LYS A 45 -0.82 -2.19 -17.48
N ILE A 46 -1.58 -2.27 -16.39
CA ILE A 46 -1.09 -1.97 -15.04
C ILE A 46 0.00 -2.97 -14.65
N ILE A 47 -0.21 -4.27 -14.86
CA ILE A 47 0.78 -5.31 -14.56
C ILE A 47 2.08 -5.09 -15.34
N GLU A 48 2.01 -4.76 -16.62
CA GLU A 48 3.22 -4.48 -17.41
C GLU A 48 4.01 -3.27 -16.87
N LYS A 49 3.33 -2.19 -16.49
CA LYS A 49 3.97 -1.06 -15.81
C LYS A 49 4.60 -1.46 -14.47
N MET A 50 3.94 -2.31 -13.70
CA MET A 50 4.47 -2.80 -12.43
C MET A 50 5.74 -3.64 -12.62
N LYS A 51 5.83 -4.47 -13.67
CA LYS A 51 7.05 -5.23 -13.99
C LYS A 51 8.24 -4.29 -14.21
N VAL A 52 8.04 -3.22 -15.00
CA VAL A 52 9.10 -2.23 -15.25
C VAL A 52 9.49 -1.51 -13.95
N ALA A 53 8.51 -1.05 -13.18
CA ALA A 53 8.76 -0.38 -11.89
C ALA A 53 9.48 -1.30 -10.90
N GLN A 54 9.12 -2.57 -10.86
CA GLN A 54 9.72 -3.57 -9.97
C GLN A 54 11.21 -3.76 -10.26
N SER A 55 11.61 -3.88 -11.53
CA SER A 55 13.01 -4.02 -11.92
C SER A 55 13.86 -2.83 -11.44
N ILE A 56 13.36 -1.62 -11.61
CA ILE A 56 14.03 -0.39 -11.15
C ILE A 56 14.08 -0.34 -9.62
N TRP A 57 12.99 -0.71 -8.97
CA TRP A 57 12.87 -0.64 -7.52
C TRP A 57 13.73 -1.69 -6.82
N ALA A 58 13.88 -2.88 -7.39
CA ALA A 58 14.73 -3.94 -6.88
C ALA A 58 16.21 -3.52 -6.81
N GLU A 59 16.67 -2.75 -7.79
CA GLU A 59 18.02 -2.19 -7.84
C GLU A 59 18.22 -0.93 -6.96
N THR A 60 17.12 -0.40 -6.41
CA THR A 60 17.19 0.81 -5.57
C THR A 60 17.82 0.47 -4.21
N PRO A 61 18.91 1.15 -3.80
CA PRO A 61 19.56 0.90 -2.52
C PRO A 61 18.58 0.98 -1.34
N ILE A 62 18.71 0.05 -0.40
CA ILE A 62 17.80 -0.09 0.75
C ILE A 62 17.67 1.20 1.58
N THR A 63 18.76 1.96 1.71
CA THR A 63 18.75 3.26 2.40
C THR A 63 17.90 4.31 1.69
N LYS A 64 17.90 4.31 0.34
CA LYS A 64 17.02 5.19 -0.43
C LYS A 64 15.55 4.81 -0.25
N ARG A 65 15.24 3.52 -0.23
CA ARG A 65 13.88 3.01 0.03
C ARG A 65 13.40 3.40 1.42
N SER A 66 14.24 3.21 2.45
CA SER A 66 13.96 3.62 3.83
C SER A 66 13.70 5.13 3.92
N ASN A 67 14.50 5.97 3.27
CA ASN A 67 14.30 7.42 3.26
C ASN A 67 12.95 7.85 2.65
N ILE A 68 12.45 7.10 1.66
CA ILE A 68 11.10 7.35 1.10
C ILE A 68 10.02 7.03 2.12
N LEU A 69 10.19 5.94 2.88
CA LEU A 69 9.25 5.57 3.95
C LEU A 69 9.24 6.59 5.09
N PHE A 70 10.39 7.14 5.48
CA PHE A 70 10.47 8.23 6.45
C PHE A 70 9.72 9.48 5.96
N LYS A 71 9.87 9.85 4.68
CA LYS A 71 9.11 10.95 4.08
C LYS A 71 7.60 10.66 4.06
N TYR A 72 7.22 9.44 3.73
CA TYR A 72 5.83 9.00 3.76
C TYR A 72 5.24 9.11 5.17
N LYS A 73 5.96 8.61 6.20
CA LYS A 73 5.59 8.76 7.61
C LYS A 73 5.33 10.22 7.97
N SER A 74 6.29 11.10 7.67
CA SER A 74 6.17 12.53 7.98
C SER A 74 4.98 13.20 7.28
N LEU A 75 4.64 12.76 6.06
CA LEU A 75 3.46 13.25 5.36
C LEU A 75 2.15 12.81 6.02
N ILE A 76 2.08 11.56 6.52
CA ILE A 76 0.91 11.10 7.28
C ILE A 76 0.78 11.89 8.57
N GLU A 77 1.86 12.05 9.33
CA GLU A 77 1.87 12.81 10.58
C GLU A 77 1.40 14.26 10.36
N LYS A 78 1.89 14.90 9.31
CA LYS A 78 1.49 16.27 8.95
C LYS A 78 0.01 16.39 8.60
N ASN A 79 -0.57 15.38 7.95
CA ASN A 79 -1.96 15.39 7.48
C ASN A 79 -2.87 14.47 8.32
N PHE A 80 -2.46 14.14 9.55
CA PHE A 80 -3.07 13.11 10.38
C PHE A 80 -4.56 13.35 10.62
N ASP A 81 -4.94 14.56 11.02
CA ASP A 81 -6.33 14.90 11.33
C ASP A 81 -7.20 14.97 10.06
N GLU A 82 -6.63 15.41 8.94
CA GLU A 82 -7.33 15.42 7.65
C GLU A 82 -7.62 13.98 7.18
N ILE A 83 -6.63 13.09 7.25
CA ILE A 83 -6.79 11.67 6.89
C ILE A 83 -7.82 11.01 7.83
N ALA A 84 -7.74 11.26 9.14
CA ALA A 84 -8.71 10.73 10.10
C ALA A 84 -10.14 11.22 9.83
N LYS A 85 -10.30 12.47 9.40
CA LYS A 85 -11.60 13.02 9.00
C LYS A 85 -12.16 12.30 7.76
N ILE A 86 -11.32 12.07 6.74
CA ILE A 86 -11.72 11.31 5.55
C ILE A 86 -12.17 9.90 5.93
N ILE A 87 -11.42 9.21 6.81
CA ILE A 87 -11.78 7.88 7.31
C ILE A 87 -13.13 7.91 8.02
N SER A 88 -13.38 8.92 8.86
CA SER A 88 -14.64 9.07 9.57
C SER A 88 -15.82 9.30 8.61
N GLU A 89 -15.65 10.16 7.62
CA GLU A 89 -16.67 10.47 6.62
C GLU A 89 -16.98 9.27 5.70
N GLU A 90 -15.95 8.53 5.27
CA GLU A 90 -16.09 7.40 4.36
C GLU A 90 -16.65 6.15 5.04
N HIS A 91 -16.21 5.89 6.28
CA HIS A 91 -16.59 4.68 7.01
C HIS A 91 -17.78 4.88 7.96
N GLY A 92 -18.06 6.10 8.39
CA GLY A 92 -19.08 6.39 9.41
C GLY A 92 -18.64 6.16 10.86
N LYS A 93 -17.38 5.83 11.14
CA LYS A 93 -16.87 5.70 12.51
C LYS A 93 -16.61 7.06 13.16
N VAL A 94 -16.63 7.11 14.50
CA VAL A 94 -16.31 8.33 15.22
C VAL A 94 -14.87 8.77 15.00
N PHE A 95 -14.63 10.08 15.02
CA PHE A 95 -13.33 10.66 14.67
C PHE A 95 -12.18 10.16 15.56
N SER A 96 -12.42 9.93 16.85
CA SER A 96 -11.43 9.36 17.77
C SER A 96 -10.99 7.95 17.36
N ASP A 97 -11.92 7.10 16.92
CA ASP A 97 -11.61 5.76 16.45
C ASP A 97 -10.86 5.77 15.10
N ALA A 98 -11.21 6.75 14.24
CA ALA A 98 -10.49 6.97 12.99
C ALA A 98 -9.02 7.33 13.27
N LYS A 99 -8.77 8.23 14.23
CA LYS A 99 -7.41 8.58 14.68
C LYS A 99 -6.67 7.38 15.27
N GLY A 100 -7.32 6.62 16.16
CA GLY A 100 -6.72 5.42 16.74
C GLY A 100 -6.36 4.35 15.70
N SER A 101 -7.20 4.17 14.69
CA SER A 101 -6.93 3.26 13.58
C SER A 101 -5.75 3.74 12.73
N LEU A 102 -5.71 5.03 12.40
CA LEU A 102 -4.62 5.63 11.62
C LEU A 102 -3.28 5.52 12.36
N GLN A 103 -3.29 5.75 13.68
CA GLN A 103 -2.10 5.62 14.53
C GLN A 103 -1.50 4.21 14.46
N ARG A 104 -2.34 3.16 14.56
CA ARG A 104 -1.86 1.77 14.44
C ARG A 104 -1.29 1.46 13.05
N GLY A 105 -1.82 2.08 12.00
CA GLY A 105 -1.22 2.00 10.67
C GLY A 105 0.14 2.66 10.61
N LEU A 106 0.27 3.84 11.23
CA LEU A 106 1.52 4.61 11.28
C LEU A 106 2.64 3.87 12.03
N GLU A 107 2.32 3.11 13.07
CA GLU A 107 3.27 2.27 13.81
C GLU A 107 3.93 1.22 12.90
N VAL A 108 3.18 0.63 11.97
CA VAL A 108 3.75 -0.33 11.01
C VAL A 108 4.58 0.38 9.93
N VAL A 109 4.19 1.59 9.52
CA VAL A 109 5.03 2.43 8.65
C VAL A 109 6.37 2.75 9.34
N ASP A 110 6.33 3.09 10.62
CA ASP A 110 7.54 3.35 11.42
C ASP A 110 8.44 2.11 11.49
N PHE A 111 7.87 0.94 11.74
CA PHE A 111 8.60 -0.32 11.68
C PHE A 111 9.24 -0.57 10.31
N ALA A 112 8.52 -0.27 9.22
CA ALA A 112 9.03 -0.42 7.86
C ALA A 112 10.20 0.54 7.54
N CYS A 113 10.29 1.68 8.22
CA CYS A 113 11.44 2.58 8.10
C CYS A 113 12.75 1.92 8.57
N GLY A 114 12.68 0.97 9.52
CA GLY A 114 13.80 0.20 10.04
C GLY A 114 14.27 -0.97 9.16
N ILE A 115 13.71 -1.13 7.96
CA ILE A 115 13.96 -2.27 7.06
C ILE A 115 15.43 -2.55 6.75
N PRO A 116 16.37 -1.56 6.72
CA PRO A 116 17.79 -1.85 6.51
C PRO A 116 18.39 -2.84 7.52
N HIS A 117 17.84 -2.88 8.73
CA HIS A 117 18.28 -3.82 9.75
C HIS A 117 17.67 -5.22 9.58
N LEU A 118 16.45 -5.30 9.05
CA LEU A 118 15.71 -6.55 8.88
C LEU A 118 16.13 -7.33 7.63
N LEU A 119 16.68 -6.66 6.62
CA LEU A 119 17.11 -7.27 5.36
C LEU A 119 18.58 -7.73 5.37
N LYS A 120 19.27 -7.62 6.50
CA LYS A 120 20.60 -8.21 6.64
C LYS A 120 20.50 -9.73 6.53
N GLY A 121 21.42 -10.31 5.73
CA GLY A 121 21.66 -11.74 5.73
C GLY A 121 22.57 -12.18 6.89
N ASN A 122 22.72 -13.48 7.04
CA ASN A 122 23.65 -14.09 7.97
C ASN A 122 24.89 -14.58 7.21
N HIS A 123 25.99 -14.65 7.88
CA HIS A 123 27.24 -15.23 7.38
C HIS A 123 27.85 -16.12 8.47
N SER A 124 28.22 -17.33 8.11
CA SER A 124 28.89 -18.29 8.99
C SER A 124 30.17 -18.77 8.33
N ILE A 125 31.25 -18.71 9.07
CA ILE A 125 32.61 -19.12 8.63
C ILE A 125 32.87 -20.54 9.08
N ASN A 126 33.49 -21.35 8.21
CA ASN A 126 33.90 -22.73 8.51
C ASN A 126 32.75 -23.63 8.99
N VAL A 127 31.59 -23.57 8.31
CA VAL A 127 30.48 -24.50 8.55
C VAL A 127 30.82 -25.94 8.10
N GLY A 128 31.92 -26.12 7.37
CA GLY A 128 32.61 -27.34 6.98
C GLY A 128 34.03 -27.02 6.63
N THR A 129 34.87 -28.02 6.29
CA THR A 129 36.26 -27.79 5.92
C THR A 129 36.38 -26.91 4.66
N ASN A 130 36.87 -25.69 4.80
CA ASN A 130 36.96 -24.66 3.74
C ASN A 130 35.59 -24.27 3.12
N VAL A 131 34.51 -24.30 3.91
CA VAL A 131 33.16 -23.94 3.47
C VAL A 131 32.61 -22.84 4.37
N ASP A 132 32.31 -21.66 3.77
CA ASP A 132 31.53 -20.60 4.41
C ASP A 132 30.11 -20.63 3.87
N SER A 133 29.15 -20.19 4.68
CA SER A 133 27.73 -20.11 4.31
C SER A 133 27.20 -18.70 4.54
N TYR A 134 26.36 -18.24 3.62
CA TYR A 134 25.64 -16.96 3.78
C TYR A 134 24.25 -17.05 3.15
N ASP A 135 23.32 -16.23 3.64
CA ASP A 135 21.99 -16.07 3.05
C ASP A 135 21.80 -14.66 2.47
N ILE A 136 21.08 -14.59 1.37
CA ILE A 136 20.72 -13.34 0.69
C ILE A 136 19.20 -13.25 0.63
N ARG A 137 18.66 -12.09 1.03
CA ARG A 137 17.23 -11.81 0.90
C ARG A 137 16.95 -11.14 -0.43
N GLN A 138 16.09 -11.76 -1.23
CA GLN A 138 15.71 -11.27 -2.54
C GLN A 138 14.21 -10.96 -2.60
N PRO A 139 13.78 -9.94 -3.39
CA PRO A 139 12.36 -9.62 -3.55
C PRO A 139 11.61 -10.70 -4.32
N LEU A 140 10.36 -10.97 -3.92
CA LEU A 140 9.46 -11.89 -4.65
C LEU A 140 8.94 -11.27 -5.96
N GLY A 141 9.01 -9.96 -6.13
CA GLY A 141 8.53 -9.28 -7.31
C GLY A 141 7.21 -8.55 -7.09
N ILE A 142 6.22 -8.77 -7.97
CA ILE A 142 4.91 -8.14 -7.88
C ILE A 142 4.04 -8.90 -6.90
N CYS A 143 3.46 -8.18 -5.93
CA CYS A 143 2.55 -8.71 -4.94
C CYS A 143 1.17 -8.05 -5.08
N ALA A 144 0.11 -8.78 -4.78
CA ALA A 144 -1.25 -8.26 -4.71
C ALA A 144 -1.75 -8.28 -3.27
N GLY A 145 -2.43 -7.22 -2.86
CA GLY A 145 -3.05 -7.11 -1.55
C GLY A 145 -4.53 -6.76 -1.66
N ILE A 146 -5.38 -7.49 -0.95
CA ILE A 146 -6.81 -7.20 -0.79
C ILE A 146 -7.01 -6.79 0.66
N THR A 147 -7.61 -5.62 0.87
CA THR A 147 -7.78 -5.05 2.20
C THR A 147 -9.26 -4.89 2.54
N PRO A 148 -9.67 -5.19 3.78
CA PRO A 148 -11.05 -5.03 4.21
C PRO A 148 -11.45 -3.55 4.29
N PHE A 149 -12.72 -3.28 4.14
CA PHE A 149 -13.28 -1.93 4.15
C PHE A 149 -13.36 -1.31 5.56
N ASN A 150 -13.41 -2.15 6.61
CA ASN A 150 -13.63 -1.67 7.99
C ASN A 150 -12.44 -0.90 8.61
N PHE A 151 -11.25 -1.00 8.01
CA PHE A 151 -10.06 -0.23 8.37
C PHE A 151 -9.36 0.31 7.12
N PRO A 152 -9.95 1.32 6.46
CA PRO A 152 -9.59 1.70 5.08
C PRO A 152 -8.17 2.29 4.94
N ALA A 153 -7.56 2.76 6.02
CA ALA A 153 -6.16 3.22 6.04
C ALA A 153 -5.23 2.26 6.80
N MET A 154 -5.65 1.78 7.98
CA MET A 154 -4.81 0.95 8.86
C MET A 154 -4.29 -0.31 8.16
N VAL A 155 -5.19 -1.14 7.62
CA VAL A 155 -4.80 -2.41 7.01
C VAL A 155 -3.98 -2.23 5.74
N PRO A 156 -4.29 -1.29 4.82
CA PRO A 156 -3.36 -0.94 3.76
C PRO A 156 -1.96 -0.57 4.24
N MET A 157 -1.86 0.24 5.32
CA MET A 157 -0.58 0.63 5.89
C MET A 157 0.17 -0.53 6.56
N TRP A 158 -0.49 -1.65 6.86
CA TRP A 158 0.17 -2.88 7.30
C TRP A 158 0.78 -3.67 6.15
N MET A 159 0.30 -3.48 4.92
CA MET A 159 0.70 -4.29 3.78
C MET A 159 1.73 -3.59 2.90
N PHE A 160 1.37 -2.46 2.26
CA PHE A 160 2.20 -1.88 1.21
C PHE A 160 3.54 -1.27 1.71
N PRO A 161 3.66 -0.67 2.92
CA PRO A 161 4.95 -0.10 3.34
C PRO A 161 6.03 -1.16 3.49
N LEU A 162 5.69 -2.29 4.10
CA LEU A 162 6.62 -3.42 4.22
C LEU A 162 6.96 -4.03 2.86
N SER A 163 5.96 -4.23 1.99
CA SER A 163 6.18 -4.75 0.64
C SER A 163 7.14 -3.85 -0.16
N ILE A 164 6.90 -2.55 -0.14
CA ILE A 164 7.77 -1.57 -0.81
C ILE A 164 9.17 -1.55 -0.19
N ALA A 165 9.27 -1.62 1.14
CA ALA A 165 10.54 -1.65 1.85
C ALA A 165 11.44 -2.81 1.41
N VAL A 166 10.87 -4.00 1.21
CA VAL A 166 11.59 -5.21 0.78
C VAL A 166 11.70 -5.37 -0.74
N SER A 167 11.48 -4.31 -1.49
CA SER A 167 11.56 -4.25 -2.96
C SER A 167 10.46 -4.99 -3.72
N TYR A 168 9.32 -5.26 -3.10
CA TYR A 168 8.16 -5.74 -3.85
C TYR A 168 7.43 -4.56 -4.50
N THR A 169 6.81 -4.80 -5.65
CA THR A 169 5.82 -3.89 -6.23
C THR A 169 4.44 -4.39 -5.82
N HIS A 170 3.60 -3.50 -5.33
CA HIS A 170 2.34 -3.85 -4.70
C HIS A 170 1.13 -3.40 -5.51
N LEU A 171 0.25 -4.34 -5.85
CA LEU A 171 -1.10 -4.08 -6.34
C LEU A 171 -2.07 -4.19 -5.16
N ARG A 172 -2.85 -3.14 -4.93
CA ARG A 172 -3.90 -3.13 -3.90
C ARG A 172 -5.27 -3.12 -4.55
N ALA A 173 -6.11 -4.07 -4.17
CA ALA A 173 -7.54 -4.06 -4.43
C ALA A 173 -8.29 -3.70 -3.14
N HIS A 174 -9.37 -2.93 -3.27
CA HIS A 174 -10.34 -2.68 -2.21
C HIS A 174 -11.51 -3.64 -2.37
N GLU A 175 -11.88 -4.32 -1.30
CA GLU A 175 -13.17 -4.96 -1.23
C GLU A 175 -14.22 -3.89 -0.92
N THR A 176 -15.18 -3.74 -1.82
CA THR A 176 -16.32 -2.82 -1.67
C THR A 176 -17.64 -3.55 -1.43
N TYR A 177 -17.60 -4.84 -1.10
CA TYR A 177 -18.82 -5.59 -0.84
C TYR A 177 -19.30 -5.35 0.59
N VAL A 178 -20.41 -4.64 0.67
CA VAL A 178 -21.35 -4.71 1.80
C VAL A 178 -22.41 -5.72 1.41
N HIS A 179 -22.48 -6.83 2.14
CA HIS A 179 -23.65 -7.74 2.09
C HIS A 179 -24.79 -7.14 2.90
#